data_290bedeba7ab4b8ea0417c4ba06ef671
#
_entry.id   290bedeba7ab4b8ea0417c4ba06ef671
#
_cell.length_a   1.000
_cell.length_b   1.000
_cell.length_c   1.000
_cell.angle_alpha   90.00
_cell.angle_beta   90.00
_cell.angle_gamma   90.00
#
_symmetry.space_group_name_H-M   'P 1'
#
loop_
_entity.id
_entity.type
_entity.pdbx_description
1 polymer ?
#
loop_
_entity_poly.entity_id
_entity_poly.type
_entity_poly.pdbx_seq_one_letter_code
_entity_poly.pdbx_strand_id
1 'polypeptide(L)'
;MFAGEVLIVLAILALTRRIADAPPERRPRLDIVGAVLSAAALALVVFGVLRSAEWGWIQPKEGAPSWAGLSPTVWLVLGGLFLAWVFFRWESHCEAVGREPLVRPAMLRNTELTGGLTIFFFQYFVQAGFFFLVPLYLSVCLGLSAIETGVRLLPLSLTLIAAALGIPRLFPLVSPRLVVRVGLLCLLAGTVVLLAALDPDAGAEIVFVPMLVVGLGIGALGSQLGSVTVSAVPGEESPEVGGVQNTVTNLGISLSTAIAGSILILSTTTAFVADIVENPAIPSRVTKQAQVELAGGVPFVSDADLETALDEARVSRRTADEALDAYADARIEGLRTALAILALMTVVALFLAQRIPTTQPGAARDAAASVSG
;
A
#
# COMPACT_ATOMS: atom_id res chain seq x y z
N MET A 1 13.48 -14.66 -15.64
CA MET A 1 12.42 -13.69 -15.28
C MET A 1 12.49 -12.47 -16.19
N PHE A 2 13.56 -11.71 -16.25
CA PHE A 2 13.70 -10.49 -17.07
C PHE A 2 13.54 -10.66 -18.60
N ALA A 3 13.85 -11.84 -19.17
CA ALA A 3 13.69 -12.07 -20.62
C ALA A 3 12.23 -11.95 -21.09
N GLY A 4 11.26 -12.39 -20.27
CA GLY A 4 9.82 -12.24 -20.56
C GLY A 4 9.37 -10.78 -20.54
N GLU A 5 9.87 -10.00 -19.59
CA GLU A 5 9.59 -8.55 -19.50
C GLU A 5 10.14 -7.79 -20.71
N VAL A 6 11.36 -8.11 -21.14
CA VAL A 6 11.96 -7.53 -22.36
C VAL A 6 11.10 -7.80 -23.57
N LEU A 7 10.59 -9.03 -23.76
CA LEU A 7 9.70 -9.36 -24.88
C LEU A 7 8.41 -8.55 -24.85
N ILE A 8 7.80 -8.39 -23.68
CA ILE A 8 6.58 -7.58 -23.51
C ILE A 8 6.86 -6.11 -23.83
N VAL A 9 7.97 -5.55 -23.34
CA VAL A 9 8.38 -4.17 -23.65
C VAL A 9 8.61 -3.96 -25.12
N LEU A 10 9.31 -4.90 -25.79
CA LEU A 10 9.52 -4.85 -27.24
C LEU A 10 8.20 -4.92 -28.02
N ALA A 11 7.26 -5.76 -27.60
CA ALA A 11 5.91 -5.83 -28.20
C ALA A 11 5.15 -4.51 -28.03
N ILE A 12 5.19 -3.89 -26.84
CA ILE A 12 4.59 -2.58 -26.58
C ILE A 12 5.22 -1.52 -27.49
N LEU A 13 6.55 -1.46 -27.54
CA LEU A 13 7.27 -0.51 -28.42
C LEU A 13 6.95 -0.69 -29.90
N ALA A 14 6.74 -1.94 -30.35
CA ALA A 14 6.30 -2.20 -31.72
C ALA A 14 4.87 -1.70 -31.97
N LEU A 15 3.97 -1.84 -30.99
CA LEU A 15 2.58 -1.36 -31.07
C LEU A 15 2.48 0.16 -31.00
N THR A 16 3.34 0.85 -30.25
CA THR A 16 3.33 2.32 -30.15
C THR A 16 3.59 3.00 -31.52
N ARG A 17 4.29 2.34 -32.45
CA ARG A 17 4.48 2.84 -33.82
C ARG A 17 3.18 3.00 -34.60
N ARG A 18 2.08 2.41 -34.14
CA ARG A 18 0.74 2.52 -34.75
C ARG A 18 -0.09 3.65 -34.16
N ILE A 19 0.39 4.28 -33.10
CA ILE A 19 -0.29 5.42 -32.48
C ILE A 19 0.08 6.68 -33.27
N ALA A 20 -0.93 7.36 -33.80
CA ALA A 20 -0.70 8.65 -34.46
C ALA A 20 -0.33 9.70 -33.41
N ASP A 21 0.75 10.45 -33.69
CA ASP A 21 1.14 11.59 -32.87
C ASP A 21 0.05 12.67 -32.92
N ALA A 22 -0.51 13.05 -31.80
CA ALA A 22 -1.30 14.26 -31.65
C ALA A 22 -0.38 15.34 -31.04
N PRO A 23 0.23 16.22 -31.84
CA PRO A 23 1.10 17.25 -31.30
C PRO A 23 0.28 18.16 -30.38
N PRO A 24 0.78 18.50 -29.17
CA PRO A 24 0.08 19.40 -28.28
C PRO A 24 -0.02 20.80 -28.95
N GLU A 25 -1.20 21.40 -28.89
CA GLU A 25 -1.45 22.74 -29.45
C GLU A 25 -0.53 23.81 -28.84
N ARG A 26 -0.09 23.62 -27.62
CA ARG A 26 0.93 24.40 -26.90
C ARG A 26 1.92 23.50 -26.20
N ARG A 27 3.20 23.83 -26.21
CA ARG A 27 4.21 23.17 -25.38
C ARG A 27 4.06 23.67 -23.94
N PRO A 28 3.61 22.85 -22.99
CA PRO A 28 3.49 23.28 -21.60
C PRO A 28 4.86 23.67 -21.04
N ARG A 29 4.92 24.76 -20.30
CA ARG A 29 6.14 25.14 -19.56
C ARG A 29 6.18 24.33 -18.29
N LEU A 30 7.26 23.57 -18.11
CA LEU A 30 7.46 22.74 -16.92
C LEU A 30 7.64 23.63 -15.69
N ASP A 31 6.79 23.45 -14.68
CA ASP A 31 6.99 24.07 -13.36
C ASP A 31 8.02 23.28 -12.55
N ILE A 32 9.31 23.62 -12.73
CA ILE A 32 10.42 22.97 -12.04
C ILE A 32 10.34 23.21 -10.53
N VAL A 33 9.88 24.37 -10.08
CA VAL A 33 9.79 24.72 -8.67
C VAL A 33 8.71 23.88 -7.99
N GLY A 34 7.51 23.78 -8.60
CA GLY A 34 6.45 22.91 -8.12
C GLY A 34 6.89 21.43 -8.11
N ALA A 35 7.57 20.97 -9.15
CA ALA A 35 8.09 19.59 -9.21
C ALA A 35 9.10 19.29 -8.10
N VAL A 36 10.02 20.20 -7.79
CA VAL A 36 11.00 20.02 -6.70
C VAL A 36 10.33 20.07 -5.33
N LEU A 37 9.39 21.01 -5.13
CA LEU A 37 8.65 21.13 -3.87
C LEU A 37 7.82 19.87 -3.58
N SER A 38 7.08 19.38 -4.59
CA SER A 38 6.26 18.17 -4.43
C SER A 38 7.12 16.93 -4.18
N ALA A 39 8.21 16.76 -4.95
CA ALA A 39 9.14 15.66 -4.77
C ALA A 39 9.80 15.67 -3.37
N ALA A 40 10.27 16.83 -2.92
CA ALA A 40 10.88 16.99 -1.59
C ALA A 40 9.85 16.73 -0.47
N ALA A 41 8.62 17.25 -0.60
CA ALA A 41 7.55 17.03 0.35
C ALA A 41 7.25 15.53 0.53
N LEU A 42 7.02 14.82 -0.59
CA LEU A 42 6.75 13.39 -0.59
C LEU A 42 7.94 12.57 -0.07
N ALA A 43 9.16 12.91 -0.49
CA ALA A 43 10.37 12.23 -0.05
C ALA A 43 10.55 12.32 1.48
N LEU A 44 10.32 13.50 2.08
CA LEU A 44 10.43 13.68 3.53
C LEU A 44 9.37 12.87 4.29
N VAL A 45 8.11 12.88 3.83
CA VAL A 45 7.04 12.12 4.48
C VAL A 45 7.34 10.62 4.40
N VAL A 46 7.61 10.11 3.18
CA VAL A 46 7.85 8.68 2.96
C VAL A 46 9.08 8.20 3.70
N PHE A 47 10.18 8.97 3.63
CA PHE A 47 11.42 8.63 4.35
C PHE A 47 11.25 8.65 5.87
N GLY A 48 10.52 9.66 6.40
CA GLY A 48 10.19 9.72 7.83
C GLY A 48 9.39 8.50 8.28
N VAL A 49 8.35 8.12 7.51
CA VAL A 49 7.54 6.93 7.83
C VAL A 49 8.36 5.64 7.71
N LEU A 50 9.20 5.50 6.67
CA LEU A 50 10.06 4.33 6.48
C LEU A 50 11.04 4.14 7.66
N ARG A 51 11.61 5.24 8.17
CA ARG A 51 12.53 5.20 9.31
C ARG A 51 11.86 5.09 10.67
N SER A 52 10.54 5.17 10.74
CA SER A 52 9.80 5.07 12.02
C SER A 52 10.00 3.74 12.74
N ALA A 53 10.26 2.66 11.99
CA ALA A 53 10.60 1.34 12.55
C ALA A 53 11.90 1.37 13.37
N GLU A 54 12.92 2.10 12.90
CA GLU A 54 14.22 2.20 13.55
C GLU A 54 14.28 3.33 14.60
N TRP A 55 13.72 4.50 14.25
CA TRP A 55 13.84 5.71 15.06
C TRP A 55 12.71 5.92 16.06
N GLY A 56 11.60 5.17 15.90
CA GLY A 56 10.34 5.40 16.62
C GLY A 56 9.49 6.49 15.98
N TRP A 57 8.20 6.49 16.28
CA TRP A 57 7.25 7.46 15.69
C TRP A 57 7.36 8.84 16.31
N ILE A 58 7.28 8.94 17.63
CA ILE A 58 7.29 10.22 18.38
C ILE A 58 8.49 10.24 19.33
N GLN A 59 8.61 9.21 20.17
CA GLN A 59 9.74 9.06 21.07
C GLN A 59 10.86 8.30 20.36
N PRO A 60 12.12 8.77 20.46
CA PRO A 60 13.25 8.05 19.89
C PRO A 60 13.44 6.72 20.62
N LYS A 61 13.71 5.65 19.86
CA LYS A 61 14.13 4.37 20.42
C LYS A 61 15.52 4.45 21.01
N GLU A 62 15.90 3.50 21.88
CA GLU A 62 17.25 3.41 22.43
C GLU A 62 18.29 3.32 21.32
N GLY A 63 19.33 4.18 21.38
CA GLY A 63 20.35 4.27 20.34
C GLY A 63 19.95 5.03 19.06
N ALA A 64 18.71 5.42 18.89
CA ALA A 64 18.26 6.22 17.76
C ALA A 64 18.59 7.71 17.93
N PRO A 65 18.83 8.45 16.83
CA PRO A 65 19.03 9.89 16.91
C PRO A 65 17.80 10.60 17.48
N SER A 66 18.01 11.65 18.25
CA SER A 66 16.92 12.50 18.75
C SER A 66 17.17 13.96 18.37
N TRP A 67 16.12 14.64 17.87
CA TRP A 67 16.16 16.05 17.56
C TRP A 67 15.18 16.79 18.47
N ALA A 68 15.72 17.66 19.33
CA ALA A 68 14.95 18.36 20.35
C ALA A 68 14.09 17.45 21.25
N GLY A 69 14.60 16.25 21.60
CA GLY A 69 13.92 15.28 22.46
C GLY A 69 12.86 14.42 21.78
N LEU A 70 12.65 14.59 20.46
CA LEU A 70 11.72 13.81 19.66
C LEU A 70 12.45 12.99 18.60
N SER A 71 11.77 11.97 18.10
CA SER A 71 12.27 11.19 16.96
C SER A 71 12.40 12.08 15.71
N PRO A 72 13.46 11.91 14.88
CA PRO A 72 13.58 12.58 13.60
C PRO A 72 12.39 12.33 12.67
N THR A 73 11.69 11.21 12.82
CA THR A 73 10.46 10.86 12.09
C THR A 73 9.42 11.99 12.14
N VAL A 74 9.15 12.53 13.34
CA VAL A 74 8.18 13.63 13.51
C VAL A 74 8.58 14.85 12.68
N TRP A 75 9.86 15.23 12.76
CA TRP A 75 10.37 16.43 12.07
C TRP A 75 10.35 16.27 10.56
N LEU A 76 10.68 15.06 10.05
CA LEU A 76 10.61 14.75 8.64
C LEU A 76 9.17 14.79 8.11
N VAL A 77 8.23 14.17 8.84
CA VAL A 77 6.81 14.19 8.45
C VAL A 77 6.25 15.61 8.50
N LEU A 78 6.51 16.35 9.57
CA LEU A 78 6.06 17.76 9.68
C LEU A 78 6.72 18.64 8.62
N GLY A 79 8.01 18.47 8.35
CA GLY A 79 8.73 19.17 7.30
C GLY A 79 8.17 18.87 5.91
N GLY A 80 7.85 17.60 5.64
CA GLY A 80 7.21 17.18 4.39
C GLY A 80 5.81 17.77 4.23
N LEU A 81 4.99 17.77 5.29
CA LEU A 81 3.66 18.41 5.29
C LEU A 81 3.76 19.93 5.09
N PHE A 82 4.75 20.56 5.72
CA PHE A 82 5.01 21.99 5.51
C PHE A 82 5.41 22.28 4.05
N LEU A 83 6.31 21.48 3.46
CA LEU A 83 6.65 21.65 2.04
C LEU A 83 5.47 21.36 1.11
N ALA A 84 4.59 20.41 1.45
CA ALA A 84 3.35 20.19 0.70
C ALA A 84 2.44 21.42 0.76
N TRP A 85 2.32 22.06 1.93
CA TRP A 85 1.59 23.32 2.06
C TRP A 85 2.23 24.43 1.22
N VAL A 86 3.56 24.57 1.24
CA VAL A 86 4.29 25.55 0.40
C VAL A 86 4.05 25.25 -1.09
N PHE A 87 4.07 23.98 -1.50
CA PHE A 87 3.76 23.55 -2.86
C PHE A 87 2.37 24.03 -3.29
N PHE A 88 1.31 23.77 -2.52
CA PHE A 88 -0.04 24.24 -2.88
C PHE A 88 -0.16 25.77 -2.89
N ARG A 89 0.58 26.48 -2.04
CA ARG A 89 0.67 27.94 -2.09
C ARG A 89 1.37 28.42 -3.36
N TRP A 90 2.43 27.75 -3.78
CA TRP A 90 3.15 28.02 -5.02
C TRP A 90 2.28 27.79 -6.25
N GLU A 91 1.59 26.64 -6.34
CA GLU A 91 0.68 26.32 -7.44
C GLU A 91 -0.45 27.37 -7.56
N SER A 92 -1.04 27.77 -6.44
CA SER A 92 -2.05 28.84 -6.41
C SER A 92 -1.49 30.18 -6.88
N HIS A 93 -0.22 30.48 -6.59
CA HIS A 93 0.45 31.68 -7.07
C HIS A 93 0.70 31.59 -8.59
N CYS A 94 1.15 30.45 -9.10
CA CYS A 94 1.35 30.22 -10.53
C CYS A 94 0.04 30.42 -11.30
N GLU A 95 -1.07 29.87 -10.82
CA GLU A 95 -2.40 30.05 -11.40
C GLU A 95 -2.81 31.54 -11.41
N ALA A 96 -2.61 32.26 -10.30
CA ALA A 96 -2.95 33.70 -10.20
C ALA A 96 -2.14 34.60 -11.13
N VAL A 97 -0.90 34.24 -11.47
CA VAL A 97 0.00 35.01 -12.37
C VAL A 97 -0.14 34.55 -13.83
N GLY A 98 -1.05 33.59 -14.11
CA GLY A 98 -1.26 33.06 -15.47
C GLY A 98 -0.13 32.15 -15.96
N ARG A 99 0.66 31.57 -15.05
CA ARG A 99 1.60 30.49 -15.36
C ARG A 99 0.86 29.14 -15.30
N GLU A 100 1.34 28.18 -16.06
CA GLU A 100 0.81 26.81 -16.02
C GLU A 100 1.31 26.12 -14.73
N PRO A 101 0.43 25.82 -13.75
CA PRO A 101 0.80 25.09 -12.55
C PRO A 101 1.01 23.60 -12.88
N LEU A 102 1.77 22.87 -12.04
CA LEU A 102 1.92 21.42 -12.17
C LEU A 102 0.60 20.72 -11.83
N VAL A 103 -0.11 21.22 -10.84
CA VAL A 103 -1.43 20.75 -10.39
C VAL A 103 -2.30 21.98 -10.10
N ARG A 104 -3.44 22.11 -10.78
CA ARG A 104 -4.37 23.19 -10.49
C ARG A 104 -5.08 22.96 -9.15
N PRO A 105 -4.86 23.80 -8.12
CA PRO A 105 -5.54 23.60 -6.82
C PRO A 105 -7.05 23.65 -6.92
N ALA A 106 -7.60 24.35 -7.91
CA ALA A 106 -9.04 24.43 -8.15
C ALA A 106 -9.67 23.07 -8.48
N MET A 107 -8.96 22.16 -9.19
CA MET A 107 -9.47 20.83 -9.52
C MET A 107 -9.68 19.96 -8.26
N LEU A 108 -8.88 20.18 -7.20
CA LEU A 108 -9.03 19.43 -5.94
C LEU A 108 -10.26 19.85 -5.13
N ARG A 109 -10.99 20.89 -5.53
CA ARG A 109 -12.31 21.22 -4.96
C ARG A 109 -13.43 20.34 -5.53
N ASN A 110 -13.17 19.65 -6.64
CA ASN A 110 -14.12 18.69 -7.21
C ASN A 110 -14.20 17.46 -6.30
N THR A 111 -15.38 17.23 -5.72
CA THR A 111 -15.64 16.15 -4.76
C THR A 111 -15.60 14.77 -5.40
N GLU A 112 -15.93 14.64 -6.69
CA GLU A 112 -15.85 13.38 -7.42
C GLU A 112 -14.40 12.99 -7.70
N LEU A 113 -13.59 13.95 -8.14
CA LEU A 113 -12.15 13.76 -8.34
C LEU A 113 -11.46 13.39 -7.04
N THR A 114 -11.61 14.20 -6.00
CA THR A 114 -10.97 13.94 -4.69
C THR A 114 -11.49 12.66 -4.05
N GLY A 115 -12.76 12.34 -4.24
CA GLY A 115 -13.35 11.06 -3.82
C GLY A 115 -12.66 9.89 -4.52
N GLY A 116 -12.53 9.94 -5.85
CA GLY A 116 -11.86 8.92 -6.65
C GLY A 116 -10.39 8.76 -6.26
N LEU A 117 -9.64 9.87 -6.16
CA LEU A 117 -8.23 9.86 -5.73
C LEU A 117 -8.05 9.29 -4.33
N THR A 118 -8.96 9.62 -3.40
CA THR A 118 -8.92 9.06 -2.05
C THR A 118 -9.09 7.54 -2.07
N ILE A 119 -10.03 7.02 -2.87
CA ILE A 119 -10.21 5.57 -2.99
C ILE A 119 -9.04 4.92 -3.71
N PHE A 120 -8.42 5.57 -4.71
CA PHE A 120 -7.16 5.11 -5.30
C PHE A 120 -6.07 4.94 -4.25
N PHE A 121 -5.86 5.94 -3.39
CA PHE A 121 -4.89 5.86 -2.30
C PHE A 121 -5.12 4.62 -1.44
N PHE A 122 -6.35 4.42 -0.94
CA PHE A 122 -6.65 3.28 -0.07
C PHE A 122 -6.59 1.94 -0.80
N GLN A 123 -7.02 1.87 -2.06
CA GLN A 123 -6.89 0.67 -2.87
C GLN A 123 -5.43 0.24 -2.96
N TYR A 124 -4.55 1.14 -3.39
CA TYR A 124 -3.13 0.81 -3.55
C TYR A 124 -2.41 0.64 -2.21
N PHE A 125 -2.85 1.33 -1.17
CA PHE A 125 -2.38 1.10 0.18
C PHE A 125 -2.67 -0.34 0.62
N VAL A 126 -3.91 -0.80 0.54
CA VAL A 126 -4.28 -2.15 0.95
C VAL A 126 -3.64 -3.20 0.04
N GLN A 127 -3.64 -2.97 -1.27
CA GLN A 127 -3.03 -3.85 -2.25
C GLN A 127 -1.53 -4.05 -2.01
N ALA A 128 -0.78 -2.97 -1.78
CA ALA A 128 0.66 -3.04 -1.51
C ALA A 128 0.97 -3.76 -0.21
N GLY A 129 0.17 -3.53 0.84
CA GLY A 129 0.30 -4.28 2.10
C GLY A 129 0.07 -5.77 1.91
N PHE A 130 -0.93 -6.15 1.12
CA PHE A 130 -1.16 -7.56 0.76
C PHE A 130 0.01 -8.16 0.00
N PHE A 131 0.51 -7.47 -1.03
CA PHE A 131 1.66 -7.92 -1.81
C PHE A 131 2.99 -7.92 -1.04
N PHE A 132 3.02 -7.27 0.11
CA PHE A 132 4.14 -7.33 1.04
C PHE A 132 3.98 -8.48 2.05
N LEU A 133 2.84 -8.54 2.76
CA LEU A 133 2.65 -9.46 3.88
C LEU A 133 2.45 -10.92 3.44
N VAL A 134 1.68 -11.18 2.35
CA VAL A 134 1.38 -12.56 1.93
C VAL A 134 2.60 -13.28 1.37
N PRO A 135 3.42 -12.70 0.46
CA PRO A 135 4.67 -13.35 0.06
C PRO A 135 5.63 -13.56 1.23
N LEU A 136 5.67 -12.62 2.19
CA LEU A 136 6.51 -12.74 3.37
C LEU A 136 6.08 -13.93 4.25
N TYR A 137 4.77 -14.09 4.49
CA TYR A 137 4.23 -15.28 5.15
C TYR A 137 4.60 -16.57 4.42
N LEU A 138 4.36 -16.63 3.11
CA LEU A 138 4.61 -17.84 2.33
C LEU A 138 6.11 -18.20 2.24
N SER A 139 6.99 -17.21 2.05
CA SER A 139 8.42 -17.46 1.87
C SER A 139 9.20 -17.55 3.17
N VAL A 140 8.89 -16.73 4.18
CA VAL A 140 9.66 -16.70 5.43
C VAL A 140 9.08 -17.64 6.47
N CYS A 141 7.75 -17.62 6.72
CA CYS A 141 7.14 -18.50 7.72
C CYS A 141 7.00 -19.94 7.22
N LEU A 142 6.63 -20.14 5.94
CA LEU A 142 6.41 -21.48 5.38
C LEU A 142 7.57 -22.00 4.54
N GLY A 143 8.63 -21.22 4.33
CA GLY A 143 9.83 -21.63 3.58
C GLY A 143 9.59 -21.92 2.09
N LEU A 144 8.49 -21.42 1.49
CA LEU A 144 8.19 -21.68 0.08
C LEU A 144 9.16 -20.92 -0.84
N SER A 145 9.55 -21.61 -1.91
CA SER A 145 10.33 -20.99 -2.99
C SER A 145 9.56 -19.85 -3.68
N ALA A 146 10.27 -18.98 -4.40
CA ALA A 146 9.66 -17.89 -5.16
C ALA A 146 8.62 -18.37 -6.19
N ILE A 147 8.83 -19.55 -6.79
CA ILE A 147 7.90 -20.13 -7.77
C ILE A 147 6.63 -20.61 -7.06
N GLU A 148 6.77 -21.35 -5.97
CA GLU A 148 5.63 -21.84 -5.19
C GLU A 148 4.81 -20.66 -4.62
N THR A 149 5.46 -19.64 -4.07
CA THR A 149 4.82 -18.40 -3.64
C THR A 149 4.05 -17.75 -4.80
N GLY A 150 4.66 -17.61 -5.97
CA GLY A 150 4.01 -17.07 -7.17
C GLY A 150 2.76 -17.86 -7.58
N VAL A 151 2.82 -19.20 -7.54
CA VAL A 151 1.67 -20.06 -7.84
C VAL A 151 0.51 -19.85 -6.85
N ARG A 152 0.82 -19.66 -5.56
CA ARG A 152 -0.20 -19.38 -4.54
C ARG A 152 -0.88 -18.01 -4.72
N LEU A 153 -0.23 -17.06 -5.41
CA LEU A 153 -0.79 -15.74 -5.75
C LEU A 153 -1.58 -15.73 -7.06
N LEU A 154 -1.51 -16.77 -7.91
CA LEU A 154 -2.25 -16.83 -9.18
C LEU A 154 -3.77 -16.62 -9.05
N PRO A 155 -4.46 -17.16 -8.02
CA PRO A 155 -5.91 -16.94 -7.85
C PRO A 155 -6.27 -15.45 -7.78
N LEU A 156 -5.47 -14.64 -7.10
CA LEU A 156 -5.66 -13.18 -7.04
C LEU A 156 -5.58 -12.54 -8.44
N SER A 157 -4.54 -12.88 -9.20
CA SER A 157 -4.33 -12.31 -10.53
C SER A 157 -5.45 -12.69 -11.50
N LEU A 158 -5.89 -13.93 -11.46
CA LEU A 158 -6.96 -14.44 -12.34
C LEU A 158 -8.29 -13.75 -12.04
N THR A 159 -8.67 -13.63 -10.77
CA THR A 159 -9.93 -12.98 -10.38
C THR A 159 -9.88 -11.47 -10.56
N LEU A 160 -8.71 -10.84 -10.35
CA LEU A 160 -8.50 -9.42 -10.65
C LEU A 160 -8.76 -9.14 -12.13
N ILE A 161 -8.15 -9.90 -13.04
CA ILE A 161 -8.35 -9.72 -14.49
C ILE A 161 -9.80 -10.00 -14.86
N ALA A 162 -10.40 -11.07 -14.35
CA ALA A 162 -11.79 -11.42 -14.62
C ALA A 162 -12.75 -10.32 -14.18
N ALA A 163 -12.55 -9.74 -13.00
CA ALA A 163 -13.39 -8.64 -12.49
C ALA A 163 -13.13 -7.33 -13.26
N ALA A 164 -11.88 -6.97 -13.49
CA ALA A 164 -11.52 -5.73 -14.19
C ALA A 164 -12.08 -5.66 -15.61
N LEU A 165 -12.07 -6.77 -16.34
CA LEU A 165 -12.58 -6.86 -17.70
C LEU A 165 -14.07 -7.24 -17.75
N GLY A 166 -14.53 -8.06 -16.80
CA GLY A 166 -15.89 -8.61 -16.76
C GLY A 166 -16.92 -7.59 -16.29
N ILE A 167 -16.63 -6.85 -15.23
CA ILE A 167 -17.61 -5.92 -14.64
C ILE A 167 -18.11 -4.88 -15.64
N PRO A 168 -17.26 -4.15 -16.39
CA PRO A 168 -17.75 -3.17 -17.36
C PRO A 168 -18.55 -3.78 -18.50
N ARG A 169 -18.28 -5.03 -18.87
CA ARG A 169 -18.97 -5.73 -19.97
C ARG A 169 -20.30 -6.32 -19.54
N LEU A 170 -20.35 -6.94 -18.36
CA LEU A 170 -21.52 -7.66 -17.87
C LEU A 170 -22.52 -6.74 -17.17
N PHE A 171 -22.01 -5.66 -16.56
CA PHE A 171 -22.81 -4.74 -15.75
C PHE A 171 -22.58 -3.27 -16.15
N PRO A 172 -22.78 -2.88 -17.41
CA PRO A 172 -22.44 -1.52 -17.90
C PRO A 172 -23.29 -0.42 -17.24
N LEU A 173 -24.47 -0.75 -16.71
CA LEU A 173 -25.41 0.20 -16.11
C LEU A 173 -25.28 0.31 -14.58
N VAL A 174 -24.47 -0.51 -13.97
CA VAL A 174 -24.30 -0.48 -12.50
C VAL A 174 -23.52 0.76 -12.08
N SER A 175 -23.98 1.43 -11.03
CA SER A 175 -23.35 2.66 -10.55
C SER A 175 -21.90 2.41 -10.08
N PRO A 176 -20.95 3.30 -10.42
CA PRO A 176 -19.57 3.20 -9.98
C PRO A 176 -19.45 3.08 -8.46
N ARG A 177 -20.27 3.84 -7.72
CA ARG A 177 -20.31 3.78 -6.25
C ARG A 177 -20.60 2.38 -5.72
N LEU A 178 -21.55 1.66 -6.34
CA LEU A 178 -21.90 0.31 -5.90
C LEU A 178 -20.74 -0.65 -6.17
N VAL A 179 -20.15 -0.60 -7.36
CA VAL A 179 -19.00 -1.44 -7.73
C VAL A 179 -17.81 -1.20 -6.79
N VAL A 180 -17.49 0.07 -6.52
CA VAL A 180 -16.43 0.45 -5.59
C VAL A 180 -16.69 -0.07 -4.18
N ARG A 181 -17.93 0.07 -3.66
CA ARG A 181 -18.28 -0.46 -2.34
C ARG A 181 -18.18 -1.97 -2.26
N VAL A 182 -18.68 -2.68 -3.26
CA VAL A 182 -18.57 -4.14 -3.33
C VAL A 182 -17.11 -4.54 -3.44
N GLY A 183 -16.31 -3.85 -4.24
CA GLY A 183 -14.87 -4.07 -4.32
C GLY A 183 -14.14 -3.91 -2.97
N LEU A 184 -14.45 -2.83 -2.23
CA LEU A 184 -13.90 -2.61 -0.88
C LEU A 184 -14.40 -3.65 0.13
N LEU A 185 -15.66 -4.09 0.03
CA LEU A 185 -16.18 -5.18 0.87
C LEU A 185 -15.48 -6.51 0.58
N CYS A 186 -15.18 -6.81 -0.68
CA CYS A 186 -14.36 -7.97 -1.04
C CYS A 186 -12.94 -7.85 -0.46
N LEU A 187 -12.30 -6.68 -0.57
CA LEU A 187 -10.99 -6.45 0.05
C LEU A 187 -11.04 -6.70 1.56
N LEU A 188 -12.04 -6.11 2.23
CA LEU A 188 -12.21 -6.29 3.67
C LEU A 188 -12.46 -7.76 4.04
N ALA A 189 -13.37 -8.43 3.33
CA ALA A 189 -13.70 -9.83 3.59
C ALA A 189 -12.49 -10.74 3.38
N GLY A 190 -11.76 -10.57 2.28
CA GLY A 190 -10.54 -11.35 2.02
C GLY A 190 -9.45 -11.10 3.07
N THR A 191 -9.28 -9.85 3.52
CA THR A 191 -8.33 -9.52 4.59
C THR A 191 -8.74 -10.17 5.91
N VAL A 192 -10.02 -10.08 6.29
CA VAL A 192 -10.52 -10.65 7.55
C VAL A 192 -10.47 -12.17 7.53
N VAL A 193 -10.79 -12.81 6.39
CA VAL A 193 -10.67 -14.28 6.25
C VAL A 193 -9.23 -14.73 6.39
N LEU A 194 -8.28 -14.02 5.76
CA LEU A 194 -6.86 -14.34 5.92
C LEU A 194 -6.40 -14.14 7.36
N LEU A 195 -6.77 -13.01 7.98
CA LEU A 195 -6.44 -12.71 9.37
C LEU A 195 -6.95 -13.80 10.33
N ALA A 196 -8.16 -14.29 10.11
CA ALA A 196 -8.76 -15.33 10.94
C ALA A 196 -8.16 -16.73 10.68
N ALA A 197 -7.62 -16.96 9.48
CA ALA A 197 -7.04 -18.25 9.09
C ALA A 197 -5.56 -18.38 9.45
N LEU A 198 -4.86 -17.26 9.73
CA LEU A 198 -3.46 -17.31 10.14
C LEU A 198 -3.34 -18.05 11.49
N ASP A 199 -2.48 -19.06 11.50
CA ASP A 199 -2.16 -19.87 12.67
C ASP A 199 -0.72 -20.40 12.48
N PRO A 200 0.08 -20.61 13.53
CA PRO A 200 1.43 -21.17 13.43
C PRO A 200 1.48 -22.50 12.69
N ASP A 201 0.47 -23.34 12.86
CA ASP A 201 0.36 -24.66 12.23
C ASP A 201 -0.33 -24.61 10.85
N ALA A 202 -0.77 -23.44 10.39
CA ALA A 202 -1.50 -23.30 9.14
C ALA A 202 -0.57 -23.42 7.91
N GLY A 203 -0.98 -24.23 6.95
CA GLY A 203 -0.28 -24.40 5.68
C GLY A 203 -0.61 -23.30 4.65
N ALA A 204 0.02 -23.40 3.48
CA ALA A 204 -0.12 -22.40 2.41
C ALA A 204 -1.51 -22.38 1.74
N GLU A 205 -2.37 -23.36 2.00
CA GLU A 205 -3.73 -23.45 1.47
C GLU A 205 -4.66 -22.36 1.98
N ILE A 206 -4.40 -21.83 3.17
CA ILE A 206 -5.24 -20.79 3.79
C ILE A 206 -5.32 -19.50 2.95
N VAL A 207 -4.31 -19.22 2.11
CA VAL A 207 -4.28 -18.02 1.29
C VAL A 207 -5.20 -18.11 0.06
N PHE A 208 -5.62 -19.31 -0.36
CA PHE A 208 -6.34 -19.52 -1.62
C PHE A 208 -7.65 -18.71 -1.69
N VAL A 209 -8.53 -18.87 -0.70
CA VAL A 209 -9.82 -18.17 -0.67
C VAL A 209 -9.64 -16.65 -0.50
N PRO A 210 -8.82 -16.16 0.45
CA PRO A 210 -8.49 -14.74 0.52
C PRO A 210 -7.99 -14.15 -0.79
N MET A 211 -7.09 -14.83 -1.50
CA MET A 211 -6.55 -14.33 -2.76
C MET A 211 -7.62 -14.21 -3.85
N LEU A 212 -8.55 -15.16 -3.96
CA LEU A 212 -9.69 -15.05 -4.88
C LEU A 212 -10.55 -13.81 -4.58
N VAL A 213 -10.90 -13.62 -3.32
CA VAL A 213 -11.81 -12.54 -2.88
C VAL A 213 -11.14 -11.16 -2.99
N VAL A 214 -9.87 -11.06 -2.59
CA VAL A 214 -9.07 -9.82 -2.72
C VAL A 214 -8.90 -9.45 -4.19
N GLY A 215 -8.59 -10.44 -5.05
CA GLY A 215 -8.44 -10.21 -6.49
C GLY A 215 -9.73 -9.67 -7.14
N LEU A 216 -10.90 -10.23 -6.78
CA LEU A 216 -12.20 -9.69 -7.19
C LEU A 216 -12.38 -8.23 -6.75
N GLY A 217 -12.01 -7.92 -5.50
CA GLY A 217 -12.07 -6.57 -4.95
C GLY A 217 -11.20 -5.57 -5.71
N ILE A 218 -9.93 -5.89 -5.91
CA ILE A 218 -8.98 -5.04 -6.64
C ILE A 218 -9.44 -4.84 -8.09
N GLY A 219 -9.87 -5.92 -8.76
CA GLY A 219 -10.38 -5.86 -10.13
C GLY A 219 -11.64 -5.00 -10.26
N ALA A 220 -12.57 -5.09 -9.31
CA ALA A 220 -13.75 -4.26 -9.26
C ALA A 220 -13.40 -2.76 -9.13
N LEU A 221 -12.51 -2.42 -8.21
CA LEU A 221 -12.01 -1.04 -8.03
C LEU A 221 -11.32 -0.53 -9.30
N GLY A 222 -10.39 -1.31 -9.85
CA GLY A 222 -9.65 -0.96 -11.06
C GLY A 222 -10.56 -0.74 -12.28
N SER A 223 -11.70 -1.45 -12.35
CA SER A 223 -12.66 -1.30 -13.44
C SER A 223 -13.39 0.04 -13.47
N GLN A 224 -13.47 0.77 -12.35
CA GLN A 224 -14.26 2.00 -12.20
C GLN A 224 -13.45 3.25 -11.92
N LEU A 225 -12.44 3.15 -11.05
CA LEU A 225 -11.77 4.34 -10.49
C LEU A 225 -11.06 5.18 -11.54
N GLY A 226 -10.44 4.55 -12.54
CA GLY A 226 -9.78 5.28 -13.64
C GLY A 226 -10.74 6.16 -14.42
N SER A 227 -11.91 5.62 -14.79
CA SER A 227 -12.93 6.38 -15.52
C SER A 227 -13.55 7.48 -14.67
N VAL A 228 -13.85 7.19 -13.38
CA VAL A 228 -14.43 8.16 -12.45
C VAL A 228 -13.54 9.39 -12.27
N THR A 229 -12.25 9.20 -12.06
CA THR A 229 -11.30 10.32 -11.83
C THR A 229 -11.08 11.15 -13.10
N VAL A 230 -10.85 10.49 -14.23
CA VAL A 230 -10.58 11.19 -15.50
C VAL A 230 -11.83 11.92 -16.01
N SER A 231 -13.03 11.34 -15.82
CA SER A 231 -14.27 11.98 -16.26
C SER A 231 -14.77 13.10 -15.34
N ALA A 232 -14.21 13.22 -14.16
CA ALA A 232 -14.55 14.27 -13.20
C ALA A 232 -14.09 15.68 -13.64
N VAL A 233 -13.19 15.76 -14.65
CA VAL A 233 -12.62 17.01 -15.16
C VAL A 233 -12.84 17.13 -16.66
N PRO A 234 -12.73 18.35 -17.25
CA PRO A 234 -12.69 18.54 -18.70
C PRO A 234 -11.52 17.76 -19.34
N GLY A 235 -11.69 17.34 -20.61
CA GLY A 235 -10.71 16.52 -21.31
C GLY A 235 -9.31 17.13 -21.40
N GLU A 236 -9.22 18.46 -21.43
CA GLU A 236 -7.96 19.22 -21.45
C GLU A 236 -7.14 19.07 -20.15
N GLU A 237 -7.81 18.79 -19.02
CA GLU A 237 -7.20 18.60 -17.69
C GLU A 237 -6.88 17.13 -17.39
N SER A 238 -7.29 16.19 -18.24
CA SER A 238 -7.07 14.74 -18.04
C SER A 238 -5.62 14.34 -17.83
N PRO A 239 -4.61 14.93 -18.49
CA PRO A 239 -3.21 14.63 -18.25
C PRO A 239 -2.74 15.00 -16.83
N GLU A 240 -3.25 16.12 -16.28
CA GLU A 240 -2.97 16.55 -14.90
C GLU A 240 -3.54 15.55 -13.89
N VAL A 241 -4.77 15.08 -14.13
CA VAL A 241 -5.40 14.03 -13.30
C VAL A 241 -4.58 12.76 -13.30
N GLY A 242 -4.06 12.33 -14.46
CA GLY A 242 -3.19 11.16 -14.57
C GLY A 242 -1.92 11.29 -13.71
N GLY A 243 -1.29 12.47 -13.70
CA GLY A 243 -0.13 12.78 -12.87
C GLY A 243 -0.43 12.71 -11.38
N VAL A 244 -1.53 13.35 -10.95
CA VAL A 244 -1.97 13.33 -9.54
C VAL A 244 -2.37 11.91 -9.11
N GLN A 245 -3.09 11.17 -9.96
CA GLN A 245 -3.49 9.79 -9.70
C GLN A 245 -2.26 8.90 -9.49
N ASN A 246 -1.24 9.02 -10.36
CA ASN A 246 -0.01 8.25 -10.21
C ASN A 246 0.74 8.62 -8.91
N THR A 247 0.77 9.90 -8.55
CA THR A 247 1.37 10.38 -7.29
C THR A 247 0.66 9.77 -6.08
N VAL A 248 -0.67 9.81 -6.05
CA VAL A 248 -1.49 9.27 -4.96
C VAL A 248 -1.34 7.74 -4.87
N THR A 249 -1.28 7.05 -6.00
CA THR A 249 -1.02 5.60 -6.08
C THR A 249 0.32 5.25 -5.43
N ASN A 250 1.42 5.92 -5.88
CA ASN A 250 2.76 5.65 -5.34
C ASN A 250 2.88 6.02 -3.86
N LEU A 251 2.20 7.08 -3.42
CA LEU A 251 2.12 7.43 -1.99
C LEU A 251 1.42 6.33 -1.19
N GLY A 252 0.30 5.80 -1.69
CA GLY A 252 -0.39 4.67 -1.06
C GLY A 252 0.52 3.45 -0.93
N ILE A 253 1.21 3.05 -2.00
CA ILE A 253 2.15 1.93 -2.01
C ILE A 253 3.28 2.14 -0.97
N SER A 254 3.94 3.30 -1.03
CA SER A 254 5.09 3.60 -0.18
C SER A 254 4.73 3.68 1.30
N LEU A 255 3.61 4.32 1.64
CA LEU A 255 3.13 4.39 3.03
C LEU A 255 2.68 3.03 3.55
N SER A 256 2.03 2.22 2.70
CA SER A 256 1.59 0.89 3.12
C SER A 256 2.76 -0.01 3.48
N THR A 257 3.76 -0.12 2.60
CA THR A 257 4.93 -0.96 2.86
C THR A 257 5.72 -0.50 4.09
N ALA A 258 5.85 0.81 4.28
CA ALA A 258 6.53 1.37 5.44
C ALA A 258 5.76 1.12 6.74
N ILE A 259 4.43 1.36 6.75
CA ILE A 259 3.58 1.16 7.92
C ILE A 259 3.43 -0.32 8.24
N ALA A 260 3.12 -1.16 7.24
CA ALA A 260 2.97 -2.61 7.43
C ALA A 260 4.28 -3.23 7.93
N GLY A 261 5.42 -2.86 7.37
CA GLY A 261 6.74 -3.32 7.82
C GLY A 261 7.07 -2.88 9.24
N SER A 262 6.83 -1.60 9.57
CA SER A 262 7.04 -1.08 10.93
C SER A 262 6.19 -1.79 11.97
N ILE A 263 4.90 -2.00 11.66
CA ILE A 263 3.97 -2.66 12.58
C ILE A 263 4.30 -4.14 12.70
N LEU A 264 4.64 -4.80 11.60
CA LEU A 264 5.06 -6.19 11.62
C LEU A 264 6.26 -6.39 12.56
N ILE A 265 7.34 -5.64 12.38
CA ILE A 265 8.54 -5.72 13.22
C ILE A 265 8.22 -5.37 14.67
N LEU A 266 7.48 -4.29 14.91
CA LEU A 266 7.13 -3.87 16.27
C LEU A 266 6.29 -4.91 17.00
N SER A 267 5.26 -5.43 16.34
CA SER A 267 4.34 -6.41 16.95
C SER A 267 5.04 -7.75 17.17
N THR A 268 5.81 -8.25 16.18
CA THR A 268 6.63 -9.46 16.33
C THR A 268 7.62 -9.32 17.50
N THR A 269 8.33 -8.19 17.58
CA THR A 269 9.28 -7.94 18.67
C THR A 269 8.58 -7.93 20.02
N THR A 270 7.45 -7.24 20.12
CA THR A 270 6.72 -7.11 21.39
C THR A 270 6.17 -8.47 21.86
N ALA A 271 5.56 -9.23 20.94
CA ALA A 271 5.06 -10.57 21.23
C ALA A 271 6.19 -11.52 21.64
N PHE A 272 7.26 -11.58 20.85
CA PHE A 272 8.40 -12.45 21.13
C PHE A 272 9.07 -12.16 22.49
N VAL A 273 9.29 -10.88 22.79
CA VAL A 273 9.86 -10.50 24.09
C VAL A 273 8.92 -10.83 25.23
N ALA A 274 7.60 -10.65 25.08
CA ALA A 274 6.61 -11.00 26.07
C ALA A 274 6.62 -12.52 26.35
N ASP A 275 6.62 -13.33 25.30
CA ASP A 275 6.62 -14.81 25.43
C ASP A 275 7.91 -15.31 26.11
N ILE A 276 9.10 -14.76 25.74
CA ILE A 276 10.35 -15.10 26.40
C ILE A 276 10.35 -14.70 27.89
N VAL A 277 9.75 -13.57 28.23
CA VAL A 277 9.69 -13.08 29.62
C VAL A 277 8.76 -13.93 30.48
N GLU A 278 7.64 -14.35 29.91
CA GLU A 278 6.61 -15.12 30.60
C GLU A 278 6.93 -16.62 30.66
N ASN A 279 7.82 -17.13 29.80
CA ASN A 279 8.18 -18.56 29.74
C ASN A 279 9.11 -18.97 30.91
N PRO A 280 8.61 -19.80 31.88
CA PRO A 280 9.40 -20.22 33.04
C PRO A 280 10.54 -21.20 32.67
N ALA A 281 10.55 -21.75 31.45
CA ALA A 281 11.63 -22.62 30.96
C ALA A 281 12.88 -21.82 30.52
N ILE A 282 12.76 -20.51 30.31
CA ILE A 282 13.84 -19.62 29.87
C ILE A 282 14.49 -18.98 31.11
N PRO A 283 15.83 -19.15 31.31
CA PRO A 283 16.50 -18.55 32.44
C PRO A 283 16.42 -17.02 32.45
N SER A 284 16.15 -16.41 33.61
CA SER A 284 15.99 -14.96 33.78
C SER A 284 17.19 -14.12 33.29
N ARG A 285 18.37 -14.72 33.21
CA ARG A 285 19.57 -14.08 32.64
C ARG A 285 19.42 -13.90 31.10
N VAL A 286 18.90 -14.93 30.40
CA VAL A 286 18.65 -14.91 28.97
C VAL A 286 17.54 -13.89 28.65
N THR A 287 16.48 -13.89 29.45
CA THR A 287 15.36 -12.95 29.33
C THR A 287 15.82 -11.49 29.41
N LYS A 288 16.65 -11.15 30.41
CA LYS A 288 17.19 -9.78 30.54
C LYS A 288 18.10 -9.38 29.39
N GLN A 289 18.91 -10.31 28.91
CA GLN A 289 19.81 -10.07 27.78
C GLN A 289 19.00 -9.88 26.48
N ALA A 290 17.99 -10.74 26.25
CA ALA A 290 17.07 -10.62 25.12
C ALA A 290 16.33 -9.27 25.13
N GLN A 291 15.81 -8.81 26.26
CA GLN A 291 15.15 -7.50 26.37
C GLN A 291 16.06 -6.34 25.94
N VAL A 292 17.34 -6.38 26.23
CA VAL A 292 18.29 -5.33 25.87
C VAL A 292 18.71 -5.43 24.40
N GLU A 293 19.07 -6.64 23.95
CA GLU A 293 19.56 -6.85 22.58
C GLU A 293 18.45 -6.70 21.53
N LEU A 294 17.20 -7.10 21.87
CA LEU A 294 16.06 -7.03 20.99
C LEU A 294 15.27 -5.71 21.07
N ALA A 295 15.69 -4.77 21.93
CA ALA A 295 15.06 -3.45 22.03
C ALA A 295 15.06 -2.67 20.70
N GLY A 296 16.04 -2.94 19.83
CA GLY A 296 16.12 -2.38 18.48
C GLY A 296 15.13 -2.94 17.47
N GLY A 297 14.48 -4.05 17.77
CA GLY A 297 13.57 -4.82 16.91
C GLY A 297 14.15 -6.17 16.53
N VAL A 298 13.28 -7.17 16.46
CA VAL A 298 13.63 -8.51 15.97
C VAL A 298 13.49 -8.53 14.45
N PRO A 299 14.53 -8.90 13.68
CA PRO A 299 14.39 -9.03 12.24
C PRO A 299 13.40 -10.15 11.90
N PHE A 300 12.61 -9.96 10.84
CA PHE A 300 11.65 -10.97 10.37
C PHE A 300 12.39 -11.99 9.50
N VAL A 301 12.88 -13.08 10.14
CA VAL A 301 13.72 -14.11 9.52
C VAL A 301 13.03 -15.48 9.51
N SER A 302 13.60 -16.45 8.77
CA SER A 302 13.13 -17.83 8.78
C SER A 302 13.56 -18.58 10.04
N ASP A 303 12.91 -19.73 10.31
CA ASP A 303 13.28 -20.60 11.44
C ASP A 303 14.72 -21.09 11.31
N ALA A 304 15.16 -21.43 10.08
CA ALA A 304 16.52 -21.85 9.81
C ALA A 304 17.58 -20.77 10.12
N ASP A 305 17.26 -19.50 9.82
CA ASP A 305 18.16 -18.37 10.13
C ASP A 305 18.21 -18.14 11.64
N LEU A 306 17.08 -18.25 12.34
CA LEU A 306 17.05 -18.11 13.80
C LEU A 306 17.75 -19.28 14.49
N GLU A 307 17.54 -20.52 14.04
CA GLU A 307 18.24 -21.72 14.54
C GLU A 307 19.76 -21.54 14.42
N THR A 308 20.23 -21.08 13.26
CA THR A 308 21.64 -20.78 13.02
C THR A 308 22.18 -19.73 14.01
N ALA A 309 21.43 -18.65 14.25
CA ALA A 309 21.82 -17.61 15.18
C ALA A 309 21.86 -18.10 16.66
N LEU A 310 20.90 -18.98 17.04
CA LEU A 310 20.86 -19.58 18.37
C LEU A 310 22.02 -20.59 18.58
N ASP A 311 22.38 -21.36 17.55
CA ASP A 311 23.54 -22.26 17.57
C ASP A 311 24.86 -21.48 17.70
N GLU A 312 25.03 -20.39 16.98
CA GLU A 312 26.19 -19.49 17.09
C GLU A 312 26.30 -18.87 18.50
N ALA A 313 25.16 -18.53 19.10
CA ALA A 313 25.06 -18.03 20.47
C ALA A 313 25.27 -19.12 21.53
N ARG A 314 25.43 -20.40 21.12
CA ARG A 314 25.60 -21.58 22.00
C ARG A 314 24.49 -21.73 23.03
N VAL A 315 23.27 -21.47 22.66
CA VAL A 315 22.08 -21.66 23.49
C VAL A 315 21.80 -23.16 23.63
N SER A 316 21.28 -23.60 24.79
CA SER A 316 20.94 -25.02 24.97
C SER A 316 19.79 -25.40 24.02
N ARG A 317 19.81 -26.66 23.49
CA ARG A 317 18.77 -27.13 22.57
C ARG A 317 17.35 -26.88 23.07
N ARG A 318 17.08 -27.19 24.31
CA ARG A 318 15.76 -26.95 24.93
C ARG A 318 15.35 -25.47 24.89
N THR A 319 16.29 -24.58 25.20
CA THR A 319 16.01 -23.13 25.17
C THR A 319 15.87 -22.63 23.71
N ALA A 320 16.60 -23.24 22.76
CA ALA A 320 16.47 -22.92 21.35
C ALA A 320 15.10 -23.36 20.79
N ASP A 321 14.65 -24.57 21.12
CA ASP A 321 13.32 -25.07 20.72
C ASP A 321 12.21 -24.14 21.25
N GLU A 322 12.23 -23.80 22.53
CA GLU A 322 11.27 -22.86 23.14
C GLU A 322 11.30 -21.46 22.50
N ALA A 323 12.51 -20.98 22.11
CA ALA A 323 12.64 -19.69 21.45
C ALA A 323 12.13 -19.73 20.00
N LEU A 324 12.29 -20.85 19.29
CA LEU A 324 11.75 -21.04 17.94
C LEU A 324 10.22 -21.05 17.96
N ASP A 325 9.61 -21.79 18.89
CA ASP A 325 8.15 -21.83 19.03
C ASP A 325 7.59 -20.45 19.38
N ALA A 326 8.16 -19.76 20.38
CA ALA A 326 7.77 -18.40 20.73
C ALA A 326 7.93 -17.40 19.58
N TYR A 327 8.97 -17.58 18.74
CA TYR A 327 9.18 -16.72 17.60
C TYR A 327 8.20 -17.01 16.44
N ALA A 328 7.82 -18.27 16.21
CA ALA A 328 6.81 -18.63 15.26
C ALA A 328 5.45 -17.99 15.60
N ASP A 329 5.04 -18.08 16.87
CA ASP A 329 3.83 -17.43 17.39
C ASP A 329 3.89 -15.89 17.22
N ALA A 330 5.02 -15.29 17.60
CA ALA A 330 5.21 -13.85 17.48
C ALA A 330 5.16 -13.35 16.03
N ARG A 331 5.67 -14.12 15.04
CA ARG A 331 5.57 -13.77 13.62
C ARG A 331 4.11 -13.77 13.14
N ILE A 332 3.34 -14.76 13.55
CA ILE A 332 1.91 -14.82 13.22
C ILE A 332 1.15 -13.64 13.84
N GLU A 333 1.43 -13.30 15.09
CA GLU A 333 0.81 -12.14 15.74
C GLU A 333 1.20 -10.81 15.05
N GLY A 334 2.45 -10.69 14.63
CA GLY A 334 2.92 -9.56 13.82
C GLY A 334 2.16 -9.43 12.49
N LEU A 335 1.99 -10.54 11.77
CA LEU A 335 1.22 -10.60 10.53
C LEU A 335 -0.26 -10.27 10.76
N ARG A 336 -0.88 -10.82 11.81
CA ARG A 336 -2.27 -10.51 12.20
C ARG A 336 -2.44 -9.02 12.46
N THR A 337 -1.55 -8.42 13.24
CA THR A 337 -1.61 -7.00 13.57
C THR A 337 -1.47 -6.12 12.33
N ALA A 338 -0.52 -6.44 11.43
CA ALA A 338 -0.35 -5.71 10.18
C ALA A 338 -1.58 -5.85 9.26
N LEU A 339 -2.16 -7.04 9.12
CA LEU A 339 -3.40 -7.26 8.37
C LEU A 339 -4.60 -6.54 8.98
N ALA A 340 -4.69 -6.47 10.32
CA ALA A 340 -5.75 -5.72 11.00
C ALA A 340 -5.72 -4.23 10.65
N ILE A 341 -4.52 -3.65 10.49
CA ILE A 341 -4.38 -2.26 10.00
C ILE A 341 -4.87 -2.12 8.56
N LEU A 342 -4.57 -3.07 7.67
CA LEU A 342 -5.10 -3.05 6.30
C LEU A 342 -6.63 -3.15 6.29
N ALA A 343 -7.21 -4.01 7.14
CA ALA A 343 -8.66 -4.11 7.32
C ALA A 343 -9.26 -2.78 7.81
N LEU A 344 -8.64 -2.14 8.81
CA LEU A 344 -9.06 -0.83 9.32
C LEU A 344 -9.02 0.24 8.22
N MET A 345 -7.94 0.29 7.44
CA MET A 345 -7.84 1.23 6.30
C MET A 345 -8.91 0.97 5.24
N THR A 346 -9.27 -0.30 5.00
CA THR A 346 -10.36 -0.65 4.08
C THR A 346 -11.72 -0.20 4.63
N VAL A 347 -11.95 -0.31 5.93
CA VAL A 347 -13.17 0.22 6.58
C VAL A 347 -13.24 1.74 6.43
N VAL A 348 -12.13 2.46 6.65
CA VAL A 348 -12.08 3.92 6.42
C VAL A 348 -12.41 4.25 4.96
N ALA A 349 -11.85 3.51 4.00
CA ALA A 349 -12.15 3.67 2.59
C ALA A 349 -13.64 3.46 2.27
N LEU A 350 -14.29 2.48 2.90
CA LEU A 350 -15.74 2.23 2.73
C LEU A 350 -16.58 3.44 3.15
N PHE A 351 -16.24 4.10 4.25
CA PHE A 351 -16.92 5.33 4.66
C PHE A 351 -16.69 6.47 3.67
N LEU A 352 -15.48 6.60 3.13
CA LEU A 352 -15.13 7.65 2.18
C LEU A 352 -15.69 7.39 0.76
N ALA A 353 -16.05 6.15 0.43
CA ALA A 353 -16.65 5.77 -0.85
C ALA A 353 -18.02 6.44 -1.13
N GLN A 354 -18.60 7.13 -0.15
CA GLN A 354 -19.79 7.96 -0.34
C GLN A 354 -19.57 9.11 -1.33
N ARG A 355 -18.32 9.56 -1.52
CA ARG A 355 -17.97 10.64 -2.44
C ARG A 355 -17.88 10.22 -3.90
N ILE A 356 -17.91 8.93 -4.20
CA ILE A 356 -17.94 8.39 -5.56
C ILE A 356 -19.31 8.67 -6.21
N PRO A 357 -19.38 9.07 -7.50
CA PRO A 357 -20.65 9.33 -8.18
C PRO A 357 -21.53 8.08 -8.31
N THR A 358 -22.84 8.29 -8.37
CA THR A 358 -23.83 7.22 -8.58
C THR A 358 -24.15 6.97 -10.04
N THR A 359 -23.85 7.95 -10.91
CA THR A 359 -24.08 7.88 -12.36
C THR A 359 -22.80 7.47 -13.07
N GLN A 360 -22.93 6.69 -14.17
CA GLN A 360 -21.80 6.32 -15.00
C GLN A 360 -21.17 7.57 -15.64
N PRO A 361 -19.83 7.66 -15.68
CA PRO A 361 -19.12 8.71 -16.41
C PRO A 361 -19.55 8.68 -17.90
N GLY A 362 -19.98 9.83 -18.43
CA GLY A 362 -20.46 9.95 -19.81
C GLY A 362 -21.99 9.94 -19.96
N ALA A 363 -22.75 9.29 -19.09
CA ALA A 363 -24.20 9.23 -19.19
C ALA A 363 -24.87 10.64 -19.16
N ALA A 364 -24.29 11.58 -18.43
CA ALA A 364 -24.75 12.97 -18.42
C ALA A 364 -24.47 13.72 -19.73
N ARG A 365 -23.37 13.39 -20.43
CA ARG A 365 -23.06 13.96 -21.76
C ARG A 365 -23.98 13.42 -22.83
N ASP A 366 -24.26 12.12 -22.80
CA ASP A 366 -25.17 11.46 -23.75
C ASP A 366 -26.61 11.95 -23.57
N ALA A 367 -27.05 12.15 -22.32
CA ALA A 367 -28.34 12.74 -22.01
C ALA A 367 -28.45 14.21 -22.48
N ALA A 368 -27.40 15.02 -22.34
CA ALA A 368 -27.40 16.40 -22.84
C ALA A 368 -27.37 16.46 -24.37
N ALA A 369 -26.63 15.56 -25.01
CA ALA A 369 -26.59 15.46 -26.48
C ALA A 369 -27.94 15.01 -27.07
N SER A 370 -28.67 14.13 -26.37
CA SER A 370 -29.99 13.67 -26.81
C SER A 370 -31.14 14.72 -26.67
N VAL A 371 -30.92 15.77 -25.84
CA VAL A 371 -31.85 16.88 -25.64
C VAL A 371 -31.63 18.02 -26.63
N SER A 372 -30.40 18.10 -27.22
CA SER A 372 -30.01 19.15 -28.16
C SER A 372 -30.11 18.77 -29.65
N GLY A 373 -30.47 17.54 -29.95
CA GLY A 373 -30.75 17.04 -31.31
C GLY A 373 -32.25 16.74 -31.50
#